data_019ba852549d191c82ff581422b8fae4
#
_entry.id   019ba852549d191c82ff581422b8fae4
#
_cell.length_a   1.000
_cell.length_b   1.000
_cell.length_c   1.000
_cell.angle_alpha   90.00
_cell.angle_beta   90.00
_cell.angle_gamma   90.00
#
_symmetry.space_group_name_H-M   'P 1'
#
loop_
_entity.id
_entity.type
_entity.pdbx_description
1 polymer ?
#
loop_
_entity_poly.entity_id
_entity_poly.type
_entity_poly.pdbx_seq_one_letter_code
_entity_poly.pdbx_strand_id
1 'polypeptide(L)'
;MCHITTVTPFRLTLAPGKSIFDQVVFAATRAILSGVLQPGHEFPSIRTIAADLKIHPNTAHKVVQHLIQERWLDVRPGIGTVVAEPPKARPGDRRRLLKDEVEQLVVEARRVGADLDEIVEAISDAWASMRGRHDHRNRRHLEDVPTS
;
A
#
# COMPACT_ATOMS: atom_id res chain seq x y z
N MET A 1 21.87 18.46 -19.36
CA MET A 1 22.09 18.00 -17.98
C MET A 1 20.77 17.49 -17.44
N CYS A 2 20.61 16.19 -17.41
CA CYS A 2 19.42 15.59 -16.82
C CYS A 2 19.54 15.62 -15.29
N HIS A 3 18.89 16.57 -14.66
CA HIS A 3 18.58 16.40 -13.25
C HIS A 3 17.58 15.25 -13.14
N ILE A 4 18.07 14.07 -12.84
CA ILE A 4 17.20 13.02 -12.35
C ILE A 4 16.76 13.47 -10.96
N THR A 5 15.69 14.22 -10.91
CA THR A 5 14.96 14.40 -9.68
C THR A 5 14.44 13.02 -9.33
N THR A 6 15.08 12.38 -8.36
CA THR A 6 14.59 11.11 -7.83
C THR A 6 13.27 11.41 -7.13
N VAL A 7 12.21 11.42 -7.90
CA VAL A 7 10.86 11.59 -7.38
C VAL A 7 10.50 10.31 -6.67
N THR A 8 10.01 10.43 -5.46
CA THR A 8 9.41 9.31 -4.73
C THR A 8 8.42 8.60 -5.66
N PRO A 9 8.53 7.28 -5.87
CA PRO A 9 7.75 6.57 -6.88
C PRO A 9 6.25 6.48 -6.57
N PHE A 10 5.84 6.92 -5.42
CA PHE A 10 4.43 7.02 -5.05
C PHE A 10 4.03 8.49 -4.87
N ARG A 11 2.89 8.84 -5.45
CA ARG A 11 2.34 10.18 -5.32
C ARG A 11 1.47 10.26 -4.07
N LEU A 12 1.67 11.32 -3.32
CA LEU A 12 0.90 11.60 -2.12
C LEU A 12 0.61 13.09 -2.02
N THR A 13 -0.66 13.43 -1.94
CA THR A 13 -1.11 14.75 -1.51
C THR A 13 -1.56 14.63 -0.06
N LEU A 14 -0.84 15.29 0.84
CA LEU A 14 -1.16 15.24 2.26
C LEU A 14 -2.50 15.95 2.54
N ALA A 15 -3.43 15.20 3.12
CA ALA A 15 -4.71 15.75 3.55
C ALA A 15 -4.58 16.37 4.97
N PRO A 16 -5.08 17.59 5.20
CA PRO A 16 -5.07 18.20 6.51
C PRO A 16 -5.92 17.41 7.51
N GLY A 17 -5.53 17.44 8.79
CA GLY A 17 -6.28 16.79 9.87
C GLY A 17 -6.08 15.28 9.99
N LYS A 18 -5.25 14.67 9.14
CA LYS A 18 -4.89 13.25 9.22
C LYS A 18 -3.41 13.09 9.57
N SER A 19 -3.07 11.99 10.23
CA SER A 19 -1.68 11.65 10.53
C SER A 19 -0.85 11.57 9.26
N ILE A 20 0.24 12.36 9.19
CA ILE A 20 1.19 12.32 8.08
C ILE A 20 1.83 10.92 7.98
N PHE A 21 2.19 10.33 9.13
CA PHE A 21 2.73 8.99 9.21
C PHE A 21 1.81 7.95 8.52
N ASP A 22 0.53 7.93 8.90
CA ASP A 22 -0.45 6.97 8.35
C ASP A 22 -0.65 7.16 6.85
N GLN A 23 -0.70 8.41 6.38
CA GLN A 23 -0.86 8.72 4.96
C GLN A 23 0.33 8.24 4.13
N VAL A 24 1.55 8.42 4.64
CA VAL A 24 2.78 7.98 3.94
C VAL A 24 2.90 6.45 3.95
N VAL A 25 2.62 5.81 5.06
CA VAL A 25 2.57 4.33 5.15
C VAL A 25 1.55 3.77 4.18
N PHE A 26 0.36 4.34 4.13
CA PHE A 26 -0.69 3.93 3.19
C PHE A 26 -0.25 4.08 1.73
N ALA A 27 0.33 5.22 1.36
CA ALA A 27 0.80 5.48 0.00
C ALA A 27 1.92 4.51 -0.42
N ALA A 28 2.87 4.23 0.46
CA ALA A 28 3.95 3.27 0.21
C ALA A 28 3.41 1.85 0.05
N THR A 29 2.54 1.41 0.94
CA THR A 29 1.91 0.07 0.89
C THR A 29 1.08 -0.09 -0.38
N ARG A 30 0.31 0.92 -0.73
CA ARG A 30 -0.46 0.95 -1.98
C ARG A 30 0.43 0.81 -3.21
N ALA A 31 1.56 1.51 -3.25
CA ALA A 31 2.52 1.43 -4.36
C ALA A 31 3.13 0.04 -4.49
N ILE A 32 3.40 -0.63 -3.38
CA ILE A 32 3.91 -2.01 -3.37
C ILE A 32 2.84 -2.99 -3.86
N LEU A 33 1.61 -2.89 -3.37
CA LEU A 33 0.51 -3.78 -3.75
C LEU A 33 0.05 -3.57 -5.20
N SER A 34 0.13 -2.34 -5.72
CA SER A 34 -0.21 -2.02 -7.10
C SER A 34 0.89 -2.36 -8.11
N GLY A 35 2.07 -2.77 -7.66
CA GLY A 35 3.21 -3.13 -8.51
C GLY A 35 4.05 -1.95 -9.01
N VAL A 36 3.77 -0.73 -8.55
CA VAL A 36 4.63 0.45 -8.83
C VAL A 36 6.00 0.26 -8.20
N LEU A 37 6.03 -0.26 -6.98
CA LEU A 37 7.23 -0.70 -6.29
C LEU A 37 7.24 -2.23 -6.25
N GLN A 38 8.10 -2.85 -7.04
CA GLN A 38 8.22 -4.31 -7.11
C GLN A 38 9.24 -4.84 -6.11
N PRO A 39 9.09 -6.09 -5.62
CA PRO A 39 10.08 -6.73 -4.77
C PRO A 39 11.47 -6.68 -5.38
N GLY A 40 12.47 -6.33 -4.55
CA GLY A 40 13.85 -6.16 -4.95
C GLY A 40 14.22 -4.76 -5.46
N HIS A 41 13.25 -3.91 -5.77
CA HIS A 41 13.51 -2.51 -6.10
C HIS A 41 14.01 -1.73 -4.88
N GLU A 42 14.94 -0.82 -5.10
CA GLU A 42 15.37 0.09 -4.05
C GLU A 42 14.20 0.98 -3.60
N PHE A 43 14.04 1.10 -2.28
CA PHE A 43 13.10 2.03 -1.69
C PHE A 43 13.77 3.40 -1.51
N PRO A 44 13.07 4.52 -1.72
CA PRO A 44 13.66 5.83 -1.54
C PRO A 44 14.28 6.02 -0.16
N SER A 45 15.41 6.76 -0.09
CA SER A 45 16.04 7.07 1.17
C SER A 45 15.15 7.97 2.04
N ILE A 46 15.39 7.97 3.35
CA ILE A 46 14.70 8.86 4.29
C ILE A 46 14.83 10.32 3.86
N ARG A 47 16.03 10.73 3.41
CA ARG A 47 16.28 12.07 2.90
C ARG A 47 15.42 12.39 1.68
N THR A 48 15.33 11.47 0.74
CA THR A 48 14.51 11.62 -0.47
C THR A 48 13.03 11.77 -0.11
N ILE A 49 12.51 10.88 0.73
CA ILE A 49 11.11 10.93 1.19
C ILE A 49 10.81 12.26 1.89
N ALA A 50 11.66 12.67 2.82
CA ALA A 50 11.48 13.91 3.56
C ALA A 50 11.48 15.15 2.64
N ALA A 51 12.38 15.17 1.65
CA ALA A 51 12.47 16.26 0.69
C ALA A 51 11.28 16.28 -0.29
N ASP A 52 10.93 15.15 -0.87
CA ASP A 52 9.88 15.05 -1.89
C ASP A 52 8.48 15.30 -1.30
N LEU A 53 8.22 14.77 -0.13
CA LEU A 53 6.92 14.91 0.54
C LEU A 53 6.84 16.14 1.45
N LYS A 54 7.96 16.88 1.60
CA LYS A 54 8.06 18.05 2.50
C LYS A 54 7.61 17.74 3.92
N ILE A 55 8.10 16.62 4.45
CA ILE A 55 7.85 16.18 5.82
C ILE A 55 9.14 16.18 6.63
N HIS A 56 9.00 16.19 7.94
CA HIS A 56 10.15 16.14 8.82
C HIS A 56 10.92 14.81 8.66
N PRO A 57 12.28 14.85 8.64
CA PRO A 57 13.08 13.62 8.52
C PRO A 57 12.78 12.56 9.58
N ASN A 58 12.43 12.94 10.80
CA ASN A 58 12.03 12.02 11.85
C ASN A 58 10.74 11.25 11.49
N THR A 59 9.78 11.91 10.86
CA THR A 59 8.54 11.27 10.38
C THR A 59 8.86 10.28 9.26
N ALA A 60 9.69 10.66 8.30
CA ALA A 60 10.16 9.77 7.24
C ALA A 60 10.90 8.54 7.81
N HIS A 61 11.77 8.76 8.81
CA HIS A 61 12.46 7.68 9.51
C HIS A 61 11.48 6.70 10.17
N LYS A 62 10.49 7.21 10.90
CA LYS A 62 9.47 6.37 11.56
C LYS A 62 8.66 5.55 10.55
N VAL A 63 8.32 6.13 9.40
CA VAL A 63 7.63 5.42 8.31
C VAL A 63 8.47 4.26 7.81
N VAL A 64 9.74 4.49 7.47
CA VAL A 64 10.64 3.45 6.97
C VAL A 64 10.83 2.34 8.00
N GLN A 65 11.06 2.71 9.27
CA GLN A 65 11.19 1.73 10.35
C GLN A 65 9.92 0.88 10.54
N HIS A 66 8.76 1.50 10.46
CA HIS A 66 7.49 0.78 10.53
C HIS A 66 7.31 -0.22 9.38
N LEU A 67 7.63 0.21 8.15
CA LEU A 67 7.55 -0.66 6.97
C LEU A 67 8.54 -1.83 7.04
N ILE A 68 9.73 -1.63 7.63
CA ILE A 68 10.69 -2.71 7.90
C ILE A 68 10.14 -3.68 8.95
N GLN A 69 9.59 -3.18 10.05
CA GLN A 69 9.01 -4.00 11.11
C GLN A 69 7.83 -4.84 10.62
N GLU A 70 6.99 -4.28 9.76
CA GLU A 70 5.85 -4.96 9.16
C GLU A 70 6.23 -5.80 7.92
N ARG A 71 7.52 -5.91 7.62
CA ARG A 71 8.11 -6.73 6.54
C ARG A 71 7.70 -6.34 5.11
N TRP A 72 7.34 -5.07 4.92
CA TRP A 72 7.17 -4.50 3.58
C TRP A 72 8.50 -4.14 2.94
N LEU A 73 9.51 -3.86 3.74
CA LEU A 73 10.86 -3.49 3.33
C LEU A 73 11.90 -4.37 4.03
N ASP A 74 13.00 -4.62 3.34
CA ASP A 74 14.18 -5.27 3.86
C ASP A 74 15.40 -4.35 3.79
N VAL A 75 16.32 -4.49 4.73
CA VAL A 75 17.61 -3.81 4.67
C VAL A 75 18.65 -4.79 4.12
N ARG A 76 19.29 -4.43 3.02
CA ARG A 76 20.37 -5.20 2.42
C ARG A 76 21.70 -4.49 2.61
N PRO A 77 22.70 -5.12 3.25
CA PRO A 77 24.03 -4.53 3.40
C PRO A 77 24.64 -4.14 2.05
N GLY A 78 25.19 -2.93 1.97
CA GLY A 78 25.83 -2.40 0.76
C GLY A 78 24.86 -1.88 -0.32
N ILE A 79 23.56 -2.14 -0.21
CA ILE A 79 22.55 -1.71 -1.16
C ILE A 79 21.60 -0.66 -0.54
N GLY A 80 21.18 -0.87 0.70
CA GLY A 80 20.23 -0.04 1.41
C GLY A 80 18.89 -0.73 1.63
N THR A 81 17.82 0.05 1.67
CA THR A 81 16.46 -0.46 1.88
C THR A 81 15.85 -0.85 0.53
N VAL A 82 15.31 -2.06 0.46
CA VAL A 82 14.67 -2.60 -0.73
C VAL A 82 13.26 -3.06 -0.41
N VAL A 83 12.41 -3.10 -1.43
CA VAL A 83 11.05 -3.65 -1.30
C VAL A 83 11.12 -5.16 -1.12
N ALA A 84 10.46 -5.67 -0.07
CA ALA A 84 10.31 -7.09 0.19
C ALA A 84 9.12 -7.69 -0.57
N GLU A 85 9.00 -9.00 -0.59
CA GLU A 85 7.74 -9.65 -0.97
C GLU A 85 6.65 -9.21 0.02
N PRO A 86 5.42 -8.88 -0.46
CA PRO A 86 4.33 -8.51 0.44
C PRO A 86 4.15 -9.54 1.56
N PRO A 87 3.99 -9.09 2.80
CA PRO A 87 3.83 -10.01 3.91
C PRO A 87 2.57 -10.84 3.75
N LYS A 88 2.66 -12.11 4.12
CA LYS A 88 1.49 -13.00 4.12
C LYS A 88 0.50 -12.57 5.21
N ALA A 89 -0.78 -12.66 4.90
CA ALA A 89 -1.83 -12.40 5.87
C ALA A 89 -1.71 -13.35 7.07
N ARG A 90 -1.92 -12.82 8.26
CA ARG A 90 -1.99 -13.58 9.49
C ARG A 90 -3.33 -14.33 9.58
N PRO A 91 -3.40 -15.46 10.28
CA PRO A 91 -4.69 -16.08 10.56
C PRO A 91 -5.65 -15.08 11.21
N GLY A 92 -6.87 -14.97 10.69
CA GLY A 92 -7.88 -14.04 11.18
C GLY A 92 -7.89 -12.66 10.50
N ASP A 93 -6.84 -12.22 9.84
CA ASP A 93 -6.80 -10.91 9.14
C ASP A 93 -7.93 -10.78 8.12
N ARG A 94 -8.14 -11.83 7.32
CA ARG A 94 -9.21 -11.85 6.34
C ARG A 94 -10.59 -11.72 6.98
N ARG A 95 -10.81 -12.43 8.08
CA ARG A 95 -12.08 -12.38 8.79
C ARG A 95 -12.33 -11.00 9.40
N ARG A 96 -11.30 -10.42 10.02
CA ARG A 96 -11.36 -9.06 10.56
C ARG A 96 -11.74 -8.06 9.48
N LEU A 97 -11.03 -8.09 8.34
CA LEU A 97 -11.31 -7.19 7.22
C LEU A 97 -12.75 -7.33 6.72
N LEU A 98 -13.17 -8.55 6.42
CA LEU A 98 -14.48 -8.79 5.79
C LEU A 98 -15.67 -8.67 6.76
N LYS A 99 -15.43 -8.67 8.05
CA LYS A 99 -16.47 -8.46 9.05
C LYS A 99 -16.38 -7.08 9.66
N ASP A 100 -15.32 -6.82 10.40
CA ASP A 100 -15.25 -5.64 11.26
C ASP A 100 -15.02 -4.35 10.45
N GLU A 101 -14.06 -4.36 9.55
CA GLU A 101 -13.72 -3.18 8.72
C GLU A 101 -14.82 -2.87 7.70
N VAL A 102 -15.45 -3.90 7.12
CA VAL A 102 -16.59 -3.71 6.21
C VAL A 102 -17.81 -3.18 6.97
N GLU A 103 -18.06 -3.65 8.17
CA GLU A 103 -19.16 -3.11 9.01
C GLU A 103 -18.93 -1.62 9.31
N GLN A 104 -17.70 -1.23 9.67
CA GLN A 104 -17.34 0.17 9.89
C GLN A 104 -17.57 1.01 8.63
N LEU A 105 -17.16 0.52 7.47
CA LEU A 105 -17.39 1.17 6.18
C LEU A 105 -18.88 1.37 5.92
N VAL A 106 -19.70 0.37 6.16
CA VAL A 106 -21.16 0.42 5.96
C VAL A 106 -21.80 1.44 6.90
N VAL A 107 -21.41 1.46 8.16
CA VAL A 107 -21.90 2.44 9.14
C VAL A 107 -21.56 3.86 8.69
N GLU A 108 -20.34 4.09 8.28
CA GLU A 108 -19.90 5.41 7.81
C GLU A 108 -20.59 5.83 6.51
N ALA A 109 -20.74 4.91 5.56
CA ALA A 109 -21.45 5.15 4.32
C ALA A 109 -22.91 5.56 4.56
N ARG A 110 -23.59 4.85 5.46
CA ARG A 110 -24.96 5.19 5.83
C ARG A 110 -25.05 6.54 6.53
N ARG A 111 -24.05 6.88 7.34
CA ARG A 111 -23.98 8.19 8.00
C ARG A 111 -23.91 9.35 7.00
N VAL A 112 -23.19 9.17 5.90
CA VAL A 112 -23.07 10.20 4.84
C VAL A 112 -24.13 10.07 3.74
N GLY A 113 -25.03 9.10 3.82
CA GLY A 113 -26.13 8.91 2.88
C GLY A 113 -25.75 8.16 1.60
N ALA A 114 -24.59 7.51 1.56
CA ALA A 114 -24.22 6.66 0.43
C ALA A 114 -25.01 5.36 0.42
N ASP A 115 -25.47 4.95 -0.77
CA ASP A 115 -26.17 3.67 -0.94
C ASP A 115 -25.22 2.50 -1.25
N LEU A 116 -25.76 1.30 -1.29
CA LEU A 116 -24.96 0.10 -1.54
C LEU A 116 -24.30 0.11 -2.92
N ASP A 117 -25.00 0.56 -3.94
CA ASP A 117 -24.49 0.56 -5.33
C ASP A 117 -23.32 1.52 -5.46
N GLU A 118 -23.40 2.70 -4.85
CA GLU A 118 -22.30 3.67 -4.77
C GLU A 118 -21.06 3.10 -4.08
N ILE A 119 -21.25 2.36 -2.98
CA ILE A 119 -20.14 1.73 -2.25
C ILE A 119 -19.50 0.62 -3.11
N VAL A 120 -20.31 -0.23 -3.71
CA VAL A 120 -19.83 -1.34 -4.56
C VAL A 120 -19.07 -0.80 -5.77
N GLU A 121 -19.58 0.26 -6.41
CA GLU A 121 -18.90 0.93 -7.52
C GLU A 121 -17.55 1.50 -7.06
N ALA A 122 -17.51 2.24 -5.96
CA ALA A 122 -16.30 2.82 -5.41
C ALA A 122 -15.24 1.75 -5.05
N ILE A 123 -15.66 0.63 -4.46
CA ILE A 123 -14.77 -0.49 -4.15
C ILE A 123 -14.25 -1.13 -5.44
N SER A 124 -15.10 -1.31 -6.44
CA SER A 124 -14.72 -1.89 -7.73
C SER A 124 -13.70 -1.01 -8.45
N ASP A 125 -13.89 0.29 -8.45
CA ASP A 125 -12.97 1.27 -9.05
C ASP A 125 -11.63 1.29 -8.31
N ALA A 126 -11.65 1.30 -6.98
CA ALA A 126 -10.45 1.23 -6.16
C ALA A 126 -9.68 -0.06 -6.42
N TRP A 127 -10.37 -1.18 -6.51
CA TRP A 127 -9.77 -2.48 -6.82
C TRP A 127 -9.13 -2.48 -8.21
N ALA A 128 -9.85 -1.96 -9.21
CA ALA A 128 -9.36 -1.87 -10.58
C ALA A 128 -8.10 -0.98 -10.68
N SER A 129 -8.07 0.14 -9.92
CA SER A 129 -6.92 1.05 -9.91
C SER A 129 -5.66 0.43 -9.31
N MET A 130 -5.80 -0.62 -8.51
CA MET A 130 -4.71 -1.35 -7.86
C MET A 130 -4.29 -2.62 -8.61
N ARG A 131 -4.89 -2.91 -9.77
CA ARG A 131 -4.46 -4.03 -10.61
C ARG A 131 -3.07 -3.77 -11.17
N GLY A 132 -2.05 -4.18 -10.41
CA GLY A 132 -0.69 -4.31 -10.88
C GLY A 132 -0.44 -5.73 -11.43
N ARG A 133 0.74 -5.97 -11.96
CA ARG A 133 1.19 -7.23 -12.59
C ARG A 133 1.10 -8.48 -11.70
N HIS A 134 0.64 -8.37 -10.46
CA HIS A 134 0.53 -9.50 -9.52
C HIS A 134 -0.73 -10.36 -9.69
N ASP A 135 -1.72 -9.92 -10.49
CA ASP A 135 -2.98 -10.68 -10.62
C ASP A 135 -2.87 -11.93 -11.50
N HIS A 136 -1.76 -12.08 -12.23
CA HIS A 136 -1.52 -13.30 -13.04
C HIS A 136 -1.13 -14.53 -12.22
N ARG A 137 -0.72 -14.37 -10.96
CA ARG A 137 -0.31 -15.53 -10.14
C ARG A 137 -1.46 -16.21 -9.44
N ASN A 138 -2.58 -15.53 -9.24
CA ASN A 138 -3.73 -16.08 -8.51
C ASN A 138 -4.77 -16.77 -9.44
N ARG A 139 -4.72 -16.50 -10.74
CA ARG A 139 -5.62 -17.17 -11.71
C ARG A 139 -5.21 -18.62 -12.01
N ARG A 140 -3.93 -18.96 -11.87
CA ARG A 140 -3.45 -20.33 -12.14
C ARG A 140 -3.82 -21.35 -11.07
N HIS A 141 -4.32 -20.92 -9.91
CA HIS A 141 -4.69 -21.81 -8.81
C HIS A 141 -6.19 -22.19 -8.82
N LEU A 142 -6.99 -21.57 -9.69
CA LEU A 142 -8.41 -21.85 -9.81
C LEU A 142 -8.75 -22.75 -11.02
N GLU A 143 -7.78 -23.02 -11.90
CA GLU A 143 -7.98 -23.86 -13.08
C GLU A 143 -7.53 -25.32 -12.88
N ASP A 144 -6.87 -25.63 -11.76
CA ASP A 144 -6.42 -26.98 -11.41
C ASP A 144 -7.30 -27.67 -10.34
N VAL A 145 -8.61 -27.50 -10.41
CA VAL A 145 -9.51 -28.38 -9.68
C VAL A 145 -9.92 -29.51 -10.62
N PRO A 146 -9.41 -30.75 -10.43
CA PRO A 146 -9.90 -31.87 -11.21
C PRO A 146 -11.36 -32.10 -10.86
N THR A 147 -12.24 -31.87 -11.82
CA THR A 147 -13.60 -32.33 -11.79
C THR A 147 -13.56 -33.87 -11.93
N SER A 148 -13.78 -34.52 -10.82
CA SER A 148 -14.13 -35.94 -10.80
C SER A 148 -15.61 -36.07 -10.97
#